data_5b951af99d02bb0aa68be14bd1bb9eba
#
_entry.id   5b951af99d02bb0aa68be14bd1bb9eba
#
_cell.length_a   1.000
_cell.length_b   1.000
_cell.length_c   1.000
_cell.angle_alpha   90.00
_cell.angle_beta   90.00
_cell.angle_gamma   90.00
#
_symmetry.space_group_name_H-M   'P 1'
#
loop_
_entity.id
_entity.type
_entity.pdbx_description
1 polymer ?
#
loop_
_entity_poly.entity_id
_entity_poly.type
_entity_poly.pdbx_seq_one_letter_code
_entity_poly.pdbx_strand_id
1 'polypeptide(L)'
;MTGTTDKTGTEEYFSISDLAAQLEISPSTIRFYEDKGLISPKRTAGNQRVYTRKDRARLKLIIRGKRFGASLDEIAEMIGKAGSGMDEKKQIEISLAHIEAKFDEIEDHRRELSLLEQDLKNLKALLKKRLKELR
;
A
#
# COMPACT_ATOMS: atom_id res chain seq x y z
N MET A 1 6.70 23.43 14.13
CA MET A 1 6.03 22.62 15.16
C MET A 1 5.44 21.37 14.50
N THR A 2 5.82 20.22 15.00
CA THR A 2 5.54 18.97 14.30
C THR A 2 4.18 18.34 14.59
N GLY A 3 3.41 18.92 15.49
CA GLY A 3 2.08 18.46 15.78
C GLY A 3 1.62 18.93 17.14
N THR A 4 0.34 18.74 17.38
CA THR A 4 -0.25 19.07 18.68
C THR A 4 -0.96 17.85 19.22
N THR A 5 -0.80 17.61 20.51
CA THR A 5 -1.52 16.55 21.19
C THR A 5 -2.68 17.17 21.94
N ASP A 6 -3.83 16.55 21.83
CA ASP A 6 -5.02 16.92 22.55
C ASP A 6 -4.73 16.90 24.06
N LYS A 7 -5.40 17.77 24.82
CA LYS A 7 -5.25 17.84 26.28
C LYS A 7 -5.57 16.51 26.98
N THR A 8 -6.38 15.66 26.36
CA THR A 8 -6.68 14.33 26.91
C THR A 8 -5.57 13.33 26.62
N GLY A 9 -4.61 13.70 25.79
CA GLY A 9 -3.53 12.80 25.37
C GLY A 9 -3.98 11.71 24.41
N THR A 10 -5.19 11.79 23.88
CA THR A 10 -5.77 10.74 23.04
C THR A 10 -5.62 10.98 21.54
N GLU A 11 -5.42 12.23 21.13
CA GLU A 11 -5.25 12.56 19.73
C GLU A 11 -4.00 13.39 19.49
N GLU A 12 -3.34 13.08 18.41
CA GLU A 12 -2.16 13.80 17.94
C GLU A 12 -2.46 14.26 16.52
N TYR A 13 -2.09 15.50 16.20
CA TYR A 13 -2.34 16.10 14.89
C TYR A 13 -1.03 16.46 14.22
N PHE A 14 -1.02 16.35 12.92
CA PHE A 14 0.14 16.65 12.08
C PHE A 14 -0.24 17.61 10.97
N SER A 15 0.68 18.51 10.62
CA SER A 15 0.55 19.29 9.39
C SER A 15 0.99 18.44 8.21
N ILE A 16 0.67 18.88 6.98
CA ILE A 16 1.14 18.19 5.78
C ILE A 16 2.68 18.20 5.72
N SER A 17 3.30 19.30 6.15
CA SER A 17 4.77 19.40 6.19
C SER A 17 5.39 18.40 7.16
N ASP A 18 4.76 18.21 8.33
CA ASP A 18 5.21 17.24 9.32
C ASP A 18 5.20 15.82 8.75
N LEU A 19 4.08 15.45 8.14
CA LEU A 19 3.92 14.11 7.57
C LEU A 19 4.85 13.88 6.39
N ALA A 20 4.99 14.87 5.53
CA ALA A 20 5.91 14.78 4.39
C ALA A 20 7.34 14.50 4.86
N ALA A 21 7.78 15.22 5.89
CA ALA A 21 9.11 15.04 6.47
C ALA A 21 9.26 13.66 7.13
N GLN A 22 8.29 13.26 7.95
CA GLN A 22 8.33 11.97 8.66
C GLN A 22 8.31 10.77 7.71
N LEU A 23 7.51 10.85 6.66
CA LEU A 23 7.31 9.73 5.73
C LEU A 23 8.21 9.79 4.50
N GLU A 24 9.02 10.83 4.40
CA GLU A 24 9.97 11.04 3.31
C GLU A 24 9.29 11.05 1.92
N ILE A 25 8.16 11.75 1.84
CA ILE A 25 7.43 11.97 0.59
C ILE A 25 7.11 13.45 0.46
N SER A 26 6.75 13.88 -0.76
CA SER A 26 6.42 15.29 -0.98
C SER A 26 5.00 15.60 -0.50
N PRO A 27 4.75 16.86 -0.09
CA PRO A 27 3.37 17.30 0.20
C PRO A 27 2.43 17.09 -0.99
N SER A 28 2.92 17.26 -2.21
CA SER A 28 2.14 17.02 -3.42
C SER A 28 1.65 15.58 -3.52
N THR A 29 2.49 14.63 -3.13
CA THR A 29 2.12 13.21 -3.11
C THR A 29 1.00 12.95 -2.11
N ILE A 30 1.07 13.57 -0.92
CA ILE A 30 0.01 13.43 0.09
C ILE A 30 -1.30 14.00 -0.44
N ARG A 31 -1.27 15.19 -1.07
CA ARG A 31 -2.47 15.80 -1.66
C ARG A 31 -3.04 14.93 -2.78
N PHE A 32 -2.18 14.28 -3.55
CA PHE A 32 -2.60 13.36 -4.60
C PHE A 32 -3.40 12.18 -4.02
N TYR A 33 -2.94 11.61 -2.91
CA TYR A 33 -3.67 10.52 -2.25
C TYR A 33 -4.99 10.99 -1.65
N GLU A 34 -5.03 12.23 -1.14
CA GLU A 34 -6.29 12.83 -0.69
C GLU A 34 -7.27 12.96 -1.85
N ASP A 35 -6.81 13.46 -3.00
CA ASP A 35 -7.64 13.60 -4.20
C ASP A 35 -8.19 12.25 -4.69
N LYS A 36 -7.45 11.18 -4.45
CA LYS A 36 -7.90 9.82 -4.79
C LYS A 36 -8.81 9.20 -3.72
N GLY A 37 -9.11 9.93 -2.66
CA GLY A 37 -10.00 9.45 -1.61
C GLY A 37 -9.38 8.45 -0.65
N LEU A 38 -8.05 8.31 -0.66
CA LEU A 38 -7.36 7.35 0.20
C LEU A 38 -7.12 7.89 1.61
N ILE A 39 -7.09 9.19 1.78
CA ILE A 39 -7.04 9.86 3.08
C ILE A 39 -8.00 11.03 3.07
N SER A 40 -8.48 11.42 4.24
CA SER A 40 -9.45 12.50 4.39
C SER A 40 -9.10 13.33 5.62
N PRO A 41 -8.17 14.28 5.47
CA PRO A 41 -7.77 15.12 6.60
C PRO A 41 -8.90 16.07 6.99
N LYS A 42 -8.89 16.48 8.25
CA LYS A 42 -9.77 17.51 8.73
C LYS A 42 -9.23 18.87 8.30
N ARG A 43 -10.09 19.86 8.32
CA ARG A 43 -9.72 21.25 8.01
C ARG A 43 -9.94 22.13 9.24
N THR A 44 -9.01 23.05 9.48
CA THR A 44 -9.18 24.07 10.52
C THR A 44 -10.15 25.16 10.04
N ALA A 45 -10.52 26.07 10.94
CA ALA A 45 -11.32 27.24 10.57
C ALA A 45 -10.65 28.08 9.47
N GLY A 46 -9.31 28.07 9.43
CA GLY A 46 -8.53 28.74 8.38
C GLY A 46 -8.36 27.90 7.12
N ASN A 47 -9.09 26.82 6.99
CA ASN A 47 -9.06 25.90 5.83
C ASN A 47 -7.71 25.21 5.61
N GLN A 48 -6.94 25.03 6.67
CA GLN A 48 -5.70 24.28 6.60
C GLN A 48 -5.94 22.81 6.91
N ARG A 49 -5.20 21.93 6.23
CA ARG A 49 -5.29 20.50 6.45
C ARG A 49 -4.65 20.11 7.78
N VAL A 50 -5.34 19.25 8.52
CA VAL A 50 -4.86 18.69 9.78
C VAL A 50 -5.03 17.18 9.72
N TYR A 51 -3.93 16.46 9.89
CA TYR A 51 -3.90 15.00 9.76
C TYR A 51 -3.88 14.36 11.14
N THR A 52 -4.66 13.28 11.30
CA THR A 52 -4.73 12.51 12.54
C THR A 52 -3.73 11.36 12.51
N ARG A 53 -3.59 10.67 13.64
CA ARG A 53 -2.79 9.44 13.71
C ARG A 53 -3.33 8.38 12.76
N LYS A 54 -4.65 8.33 12.60
CA LYS A 54 -5.29 7.40 11.66
C LYS A 54 -4.88 7.72 10.23
N ASP A 55 -4.88 9.00 9.86
CA ASP A 55 -4.42 9.43 8.53
C ASP A 55 -2.97 9.03 8.29
N ARG A 56 -2.12 9.22 9.31
CA ARG A 56 -0.71 8.86 9.24
C ARG A 56 -0.54 7.35 9.03
N ALA A 57 -1.28 6.55 9.77
CA ALA A 57 -1.25 5.10 9.62
C ALA A 57 -1.69 4.67 8.22
N ARG A 58 -2.74 5.30 7.69
CA ARG A 58 -3.21 5.02 6.33
C ARG A 58 -2.14 5.39 5.30
N LEU A 59 -1.50 6.54 5.44
CA LEU A 59 -0.42 6.95 4.54
C LEU A 59 0.74 5.95 4.53
N LYS A 60 1.10 5.43 5.69
CA LYS A 60 2.15 4.40 5.78
C LYS A 60 1.78 3.15 5.00
N LEU A 61 0.52 2.72 5.07
CA LEU A 61 0.03 1.56 4.32
C LEU A 61 0.04 1.83 2.82
N ILE A 62 -0.37 3.02 2.41
CA ILE A 62 -0.37 3.42 1.00
C ILE A 62 1.06 3.40 0.44
N ILE A 63 1.98 4.01 1.15
CA ILE A 63 3.39 4.08 0.74
C ILE A 63 3.98 2.68 0.62
N ARG A 64 3.70 1.82 1.59
CA ARG A 64 4.17 0.44 1.58
C ARG A 64 3.61 -0.34 0.40
N GLY A 65 2.32 -0.20 0.15
CA GLY A 65 1.67 -0.84 -1.00
C GLY A 65 2.27 -0.41 -2.33
N LYS A 66 2.56 0.88 -2.48
CA LYS A 66 3.20 1.40 -3.68
C LYS A 66 4.60 0.83 -3.87
N ARG A 67 5.34 0.63 -2.80
CA ARG A 67 6.68 0.01 -2.86
C ARG A 67 6.62 -1.42 -3.38
N PHE A 68 5.55 -2.13 -3.08
CA PHE A 68 5.35 -3.51 -3.54
C PHE A 68 4.70 -3.59 -4.92
N GLY A 69 4.48 -2.46 -5.57
CA GLY A 69 3.94 -2.43 -6.91
C GLY A 69 2.42 -2.48 -7.01
N ALA A 70 1.71 -2.33 -5.89
CA ALA A 70 0.25 -2.29 -5.91
C ALA A 70 -0.24 -1.01 -6.58
N SER A 71 -1.34 -1.10 -7.32
CA SER A 71 -2.00 0.07 -7.86
C SER A 71 -2.77 0.80 -6.76
N LEU A 72 -3.10 2.06 -6.98
CA LEU A 72 -3.92 2.80 -6.01
C LEU A 72 -5.29 2.17 -5.83
N ASP A 73 -5.87 1.62 -6.90
CA ASP A 73 -7.14 0.91 -6.83
C ASP A 73 -7.05 -0.32 -5.96
N GLU A 74 -5.98 -1.10 -6.11
CA GLU A 74 -5.73 -2.28 -5.26
C GLU A 74 -5.56 -1.89 -3.80
N ILE A 75 -4.83 -0.81 -3.54
CA ILE A 75 -4.63 -0.30 -2.19
C ILE A 75 -5.98 0.14 -1.60
N ALA A 76 -6.80 0.85 -2.38
CA ALA A 76 -8.13 1.29 -1.93
C ALA A 76 -9.03 0.09 -1.57
N GLU A 77 -8.96 -0.98 -2.34
CA GLU A 77 -9.69 -2.20 -2.03
C GLU A 77 -9.25 -2.81 -0.69
N MET A 78 -7.95 -2.82 -0.44
CA MET A 78 -7.40 -3.42 0.77
C MET A 78 -7.66 -2.60 2.03
N ILE A 79 -7.54 -1.27 1.96
CA ILE A 79 -7.67 -0.42 3.16
C ILE A 79 -8.99 0.35 3.24
N GLY A 80 -9.80 0.30 2.17
CA GLY A 80 -11.05 1.03 2.08
C GLY A 80 -10.84 2.52 1.83
N LYS A 81 -11.93 3.20 1.48
CA LYS A 81 -11.91 4.65 1.29
C LYS A 81 -12.02 5.36 2.62
N ALA A 82 -11.22 6.41 2.80
CA ALA A 82 -11.27 7.24 3.98
C ALA A 82 -12.63 7.93 4.08
N GLY A 83 -13.16 7.99 5.28
CA GLY A 83 -14.44 8.69 5.52
C GLY A 83 -15.66 8.00 4.96
N SER A 84 -15.57 6.71 4.63
CA SER A 84 -16.68 5.96 4.05
C SER A 84 -17.90 5.79 5.00
N GLY A 85 -17.69 6.05 6.29
CA GLY A 85 -18.74 5.82 7.29
C GLY A 85 -18.95 4.36 7.64
N MET A 86 -18.16 3.47 7.07
CA MET A 86 -18.26 2.06 7.35
C MET A 86 -17.74 1.73 8.75
N ASP A 87 -18.40 0.81 9.43
CA ASP A 87 -17.96 0.27 10.71
C ASP A 87 -16.53 -0.27 10.60
N GLU A 88 -15.69 0.08 11.56
CA GLU A 88 -14.28 -0.31 11.57
C GLU A 88 -14.09 -1.81 11.51
N LYS A 89 -14.88 -2.56 12.29
CA LYS A 89 -14.82 -4.02 12.30
C LYS A 89 -15.07 -4.58 10.90
N LYS A 90 -16.10 -4.08 10.24
CA LYS A 90 -16.46 -4.52 8.89
C LYS A 90 -15.37 -4.16 7.89
N GLN A 91 -14.79 -2.96 8.02
CA GLN A 91 -13.69 -2.54 7.15
C GLN A 91 -12.49 -3.46 7.30
N ILE A 92 -12.15 -3.83 8.52
CA ILE A 92 -11.02 -4.74 8.78
C ILE A 92 -11.31 -6.12 8.18
N GLU A 93 -12.53 -6.63 8.34
CA GLU A 93 -12.92 -7.92 7.76
C GLU A 93 -12.77 -7.93 6.24
N ILE A 94 -13.21 -6.85 5.59
CA ILE A 94 -13.09 -6.71 4.14
C ILE A 94 -11.60 -6.65 3.73
N SER A 95 -10.81 -5.87 4.47
CA SER A 95 -9.37 -5.76 4.20
C SER A 95 -8.66 -7.09 4.34
N LEU A 96 -8.99 -7.84 5.38
CA LEU A 96 -8.41 -9.17 5.59
C LEU A 96 -8.77 -10.13 4.45
N ALA A 97 -10.02 -10.08 3.98
CA ALA A 97 -10.43 -10.92 2.85
C ALA A 97 -9.65 -10.59 1.58
N HIS A 98 -9.42 -9.32 1.31
CA HIS A 98 -8.61 -8.89 0.15
C HIS A 98 -7.16 -9.36 0.28
N ILE A 99 -6.59 -9.27 1.47
CA ILE A 99 -5.22 -9.73 1.72
C ILE A 99 -5.09 -11.24 1.52
N GLU A 100 -6.05 -12.01 2.04
CA GLU A 100 -6.06 -13.47 1.85
C GLU A 100 -6.16 -13.84 0.36
N ALA A 101 -7.00 -13.13 -0.39
CA ALA A 101 -7.11 -13.35 -1.82
C ALA A 101 -5.78 -13.07 -2.53
N LYS A 102 -5.04 -12.04 -2.08
CA LYS A 102 -3.73 -11.74 -2.65
C LYS A 102 -2.71 -12.83 -2.35
N PHE A 103 -2.74 -13.43 -1.17
CA PHE A 103 -1.88 -14.57 -0.86
C PHE A 103 -2.15 -15.75 -1.78
N ASP A 104 -3.42 -16.02 -2.08
CA ASP A 104 -3.78 -17.09 -3.01
C ASP A 104 -3.26 -16.82 -4.41
N GLU A 105 -3.35 -15.57 -4.90
CA GLU A 105 -2.80 -15.17 -6.19
C GLU A 105 -1.29 -15.36 -6.23
N ILE A 106 -0.60 -14.98 -5.17
CA ILE A 106 0.86 -15.14 -5.07
C ILE A 106 1.23 -16.62 -5.15
N GLU A 107 0.49 -17.48 -4.46
CA GLU A 107 0.75 -18.91 -4.48
C GLU A 107 0.56 -19.49 -5.89
N ASP A 108 -0.47 -19.05 -6.60
CA ASP A 108 -0.71 -19.47 -7.98
C ASP A 108 0.45 -19.03 -8.89
N HIS A 109 0.92 -17.80 -8.75
CA HIS A 109 2.04 -17.28 -9.53
C HIS A 109 3.32 -18.06 -9.23
N ARG A 110 3.55 -18.44 -7.98
CA ARG A 110 4.71 -19.26 -7.61
C ARG A 110 4.71 -20.59 -8.32
N ARG A 111 3.53 -21.23 -8.41
CA ARG A 111 3.40 -22.50 -9.12
C ARG A 111 3.69 -22.33 -10.60
N GLU A 112 3.15 -21.27 -11.21
CA GLU A 112 3.40 -20.97 -12.63
C GLU A 112 4.89 -20.75 -12.89
N LEU A 113 5.55 -19.95 -12.03
CA LEU A 113 6.96 -19.67 -12.16
C LEU A 113 7.80 -20.93 -11.97
N SER A 114 7.41 -21.80 -11.05
CA SER A 114 8.10 -23.06 -10.80
C SER A 114 8.04 -23.97 -12.02
N LEU A 115 6.89 -24.04 -12.66
CA LEU A 115 6.72 -24.82 -13.91
C LEU A 115 7.57 -24.26 -15.04
N LEU A 116 7.54 -22.94 -15.19
CA LEU A 116 8.37 -22.28 -16.21
C LEU A 116 9.86 -22.50 -15.97
N GLU A 117 10.28 -22.40 -14.71
CA GLU A 117 11.68 -22.67 -14.35
C GLU A 117 12.08 -24.08 -14.71
N GLN A 118 11.20 -25.05 -14.44
CA GLN A 118 11.48 -26.46 -14.79
C GLN A 118 11.59 -26.65 -16.30
N ASP A 119 10.69 -26.02 -17.07
CA ASP A 119 10.74 -26.08 -18.53
C ASP A 119 12.06 -25.49 -19.06
N LEU A 120 12.48 -24.36 -18.51
CA LEU A 120 13.75 -23.74 -18.91
C LEU A 120 14.95 -24.60 -18.58
N LYS A 121 14.95 -25.28 -17.44
CA LYS A 121 16.02 -26.19 -17.04
C LYS A 121 16.10 -27.37 -18.01
N ASN A 122 14.94 -27.90 -18.41
CA ASN A 122 14.88 -28.99 -19.35
C ASN A 122 15.41 -28.57 -20.72
N LEU A 123 15.01 -27.41 -21.20
CA LEU A 123 15.48 -26.85 -22.47
C LEU A 123 16.98 -26.61 -22.44
N LYS A 124 17.48 -26.04 -21.35
CA LYS A 124 18.91 -25.81 -21.17
C LYS A 124 19.71 -27.10 -21.28
N ALA A 125 19.24 -28.14 -20.61
CA ALA A 125 19.92 -29.46 -20.66
C ALA A 125 19.93 -30.01 -22.07
N LEU A 126 18.81 -29.90 -22.77
CA LEU A 126 18.69 -30.35 -24.15
C LEU A 126 19.66 -29.63 -25.08
N LEU A 127 19.73 -28.32 -24.96
CA LEU A 127 20.63 -27.51 -25.79
C LEU A 127 22.12 -27.77 -25.49
N LYS A 128 22.45 -27.96 -24.23
CA LYS A 128 23.81 -28.30 -23.85
C LYS A 128 24.23 -29.64 -24.45
N LYS A 129 23.35 -30.63 -24.43
CA LYS A 129 23.60 -31.94 -25.04
C LYS A 129 23.81 -31.77 -26.55
N ARG A 130 22.98 -31.02 -27.22
CA ARG A 130 23.09 -30.79 -28.66
C ARG A 130 24.39 -30.06 -29.02
N LEU A 131 24.76 -29.09 -28.19
CA LEU A 131 26.03 -28.36 -28.39
C LEU A 131 27.23 -29.31 -28.41
N LYS A 132 27.26 -30.28 -27.51
CA LYS A 132 28.34 -31.30 -27.46
C LYS A 132 28.35 -32.15 -28.73
N GLU A 133 27.18 -32.49 -29.25
CA GLU A 133 27.07 -33.31 -30.47
C GLU A 133 27.58 -32.59 -31.72
N LEU A 134 27.60 -31.27 -31.71
CA LEU A 134 28.00 -30.44 -32.86
C LEU A 134 29.51 -30.14 -32.89
N ARG A 135 30.26 -30.65 -32.01
CA ARG A 135 31.72 -30.46 -32.00
C ARG A 135 32.42 -31.25 -33.09
#